data_3a1d3b4315310040200996c72a56c72e
#
_entry.id   3a1d3b4315310040200996c72a56c72e
#
_cell.length_a   1.000
_cell.length_b   1.000
_cell.length_c   1.000
_cell.angle_alpha   90.00
_cell.angle_beta   90.00
_cell.angle_gamma   90.00
#
_symmetry.space_group_name_H-M   'P 1'
#
loop_
_entity.id
_entity.type
_entity.pdbx_description
1 polymer ?
#
loop_
_entity_poly.entity_id
_entity_poly.type
_entity_poly.pdbx_seq_one_letter_code
_entity_poly.pdbx_strand_id
1 'polypeptide(L)'
;RRLKVSQRMLTANELGTTKLSEVKGVLTVVLGTSIIAEVLTFVLLLPDLFRVNHGNMGRTLWQALFYAVSAYNNTGFTPDATGLHVNRWGVGLPILISAFIGTLGFPVVLNLVQCARRRLSPKRWTLHTKLTLVTTAVLVATSLAWFLLVEWSNPGLFPADDPGMKMRRAMSAAVMPRSAGFDISWVPEVTNETKVFMSILMFIGACLLYTSDAADE
;
A
#
# COMPACT_ATOMS: atom_id res chain seq x y z
N ARG A 1 20.21 22.57 3.83
CA ARG A 1 19.74 23.11 5.13
C ARG A 1 20.03 22.09 6.23
N ARG A 2 20.78 22.48 7.26
CA ARG A 2 21.02 21.59 8.41
C ARG A 2 19.79 21.62 9.32
N LEU A 3 19.20 20.47 9.60
CA LEU A 3 18.11 20.34 10.57
C LEU A 3 18.56 20.83 11.96
N LYS A 4 17.69 21.58 12.66
CA LYS A 4 17.97 22.01 14.03
C LYS A 4 18.02 20.78 14.96
N VAL A 5 18.79 20.87 16.05
CA VAL A 5 19.01 19.75 17.00
C VAL A 5 17.69 19.19 17.53
N SER A 6 16.70 20.05 17.83
CA SER A 6 15.36 19.63 18.27
C SER A 6 14.60 18.81 17.22
N GLN A 7 14.70 19.17 15.94
CA GLN A 7 14.10 18.41 14.85
C GLN A 7 14.76 17.05 14.65
N ARG A 8 16.08 16.98 14.88
CA ARG A 8 16.82 15.71 14.82
C ARG A 8 16.47 14.79 15.97
N MET A 9 16.25 15.34 17.18
CA MET A 9 15.82 14.55 18.34
C MET A 9 14.43 13.97 18.14
N LEU A 10 13.46 14.75 17.65
CA LEU A 10 12.13 14.28 17.33
C LEU A 10 12.17 13.17 16.28
N THR A 11 12.90 13.38 15.19
CA THR A 11 13.04 12.36 14.15
C THR A 11 13.77 11.11 14.64
N ALA A 12 14.74 11.24 15.55
CA ALA A 12 15.45 10.10 16.15
C ALA A 12 14.49 9.25 17.01
N ASN A 13 13.62 9.90 17.78
CA ASN A 13 12.64 9.23 18.62
C ASN A 13 11.59 8.48 17.78
N GLU A 14 11.09 9.12 16.72
CA GLU A 14 10.16 8.48 15.76
C GLU A 14 10.78 7.32 14.98
N LEU A 15 12.10 7.36 14.76
CA LEU A 15 12.82 6.33 13.99
C LEU A 15 13.42 5.23 14.86
N GLY A 16 13.20 5.26 16.20
CA GLY A 16 13.75 4.26 17.13
C GLY A 16 15.28 4.24 17.17
N THR A 17 15.95 5.37 16.85
CA THR A 17 17.40 5.45 16.81
C THR A 17 17.94 6.28 18.00
N THR A 18 18.82 5.68 18.78
CA THR A 18 19.49 6.35 19.93
C THR A 18 20.61 7.29 19.53
N LYS A 19 21.07 7.26 18.26
CA LYS A 19 22.20 8.06 17.76
C LYS A 19 21.77 9.05 16.68
N LEU A 20 21.89 10.34 16.99
CA LEU A 20 21.63 11.46 16.07
C LEU A 20 22.40 11.38 14.73
N SER A 21 23.52 10.67 14.69
CA SER A 21 24.31 10.48 13.47
C SER A 21 23.66 9.48 12.48
N GLU A 22 22.86 8.55 12.98
CA GLU A 22 22.19 7.52 12.18
C GLU A 22 20.90 8.02 11.50
N VAL A 23 20.24 9.04 12.09
CA VAL A 23 18.98 9.64 11.55
C VAL A 23 19.14 10.07 10.10
N LYS A 24 20.28 10.65 9.75
CA LYS A 24 20.54 11.11 8.39
C LYS A 24 20.60 9.94 7.39
N GLY A 25 21.18 8.83 7.79
CA GLY A 25 21.25 7.61 6.97
C GLY A 25 19.87 6.98 6.78
N VAL A 26 19.12 6.86 7.86
CA VAL A 26 17.75 6.30 7.83
C VAL A 26 16.84 7.17 6.96
N LEU A 27 16.83 8.49 7.18
CA LEU A 27 16.02 9.42 6.38
C LEU A 27 16.34 9.35 4.88
N THR A 28 17.64 9.24 4.55
CA THR A 28 18.06 9.09 3.14
C THR A 28 17.54 7.81 2.52
N VAL A 29 17.55 6.69 3.27
CA VAL A 29 17.04 5.42 2.77
C VAL A 29 15.51 5.46 2.63
N VAL A 30 14.80 6.03 3.61
CA VAL A 30 13.33 6.17 3.57
C VAL A 30 12.91 7.01 2.38
N LEU A 31 13.45 8.23 2.23
CA LEU A 31 13.12 9.08 1.10
C LEU A 31 13.52 8.45 -0.24
N GLY A 32 14.69 7.81 -0.28
CA GLY A 32 15.16 7.14 -1.50
C GLY A 32 14.25 5.98 -1.91
N THR A 33 13.80 5.16 -0.97
CA THR A 33 12.87 4.04 -1.27
C THR A 33 11.50 4.55 -1.67
N SER A 34 10.98 5.61 -1.05
CA SER A 34 9.71 6.24 -1.43
C SER A 34 9.77 6.76 -2.86
N ILE A 35 10.77 7.56 -3.19
CA ILE A 35 10.94 8.12 -4.53
C ILE A 35 11.08 7.01 -5.58
N ILE A 36 11.86 5.97 -5.29
CA ILE A 36 12.03 4.84 -6.22
C ILE A 36 10.70 4.12 -6.45
N ALA A 37 9.94 3.84 -5.40
CA ALA A 37 8.65 3.18 -5.50
C ALA A 37 7.63 4.03 -6.27
N GLU A 38 7.57 5.33 -5.99
CA GLU A 38 6.69 6.28 -6.67
C GLU A 38 7.06 6.43 -8.16
N VAL A 39 8.34 6.58 -8.49
CA VAL A 39 8.81 6.66 -9.88
C VAL A 39 8.53 5.37 -10.64
N LEU A 40 8.75 4.21 -10.02
CA LEU A 40 8.46 2.92 -10.64
C LEU A 40 6.95 2.79 -10.91
N THR A 41 6.12 3.11 -9.94
CA THR A 41 4.66 3.09 -10.08
C THR A 41 4.20 4.06 -11.17
N PHE A 42 4.73 5.27 -11.18
CA PHE A 42 4.47 6.28 -12.21
C PHE A 42 4.74 5.74 -13.62
N VAL A 43 5.94 5.17 -13.84
CA VAL A 43 6.34 4.63 -15.15
C VAL A 43 5.44 3.47 -15.57
N LEU A 44 5.09 2.57 -14.64
CA LEU A 44 4.21 1.43 -14.93
C LEU A 44 2.78 1.85 -15.27
N LEU A 45 2.30 2.97 -14.73
CA LEU A 45 0.96 3.50 -15.00
C LEU A 45 0.83 4.18 -16.37
N LEU A 46 1.94 4.73 -16.90
CA LEU A 46 1.89 5.55 -18.14
C LEU A 46 1.23 4.86 -19.33
N PRO A 47 1.56 3.62 -19.70
CA PRO A 47 1.05 3.01 -20.93
C PRO A 47 -0.47 2.85 -20.92
N ASP A 48 -1.03 2.38 -19.81
CA ASP A 48 -2.46 2.13 -19.70
C ASP A 48 -3.26 3.41 -19.48
N LEU A 49 -2.75 4.36 -18.68
CA LEU A 49 -3.39 5.67 -18.54
C LEU A 49 -3.37 6.48 -19.84
N PHE A 50 -2.31 6.34 -20.66
CA PHE A 50 -2.29 6.99 -21.98
C PHE A 50 -3.39 6.47 -22.89
N ARG A 51 -3.66 5.17 -22.86
CA ARG A 51 -4.78 4.56 -23.60
C ARG A 51 -6.14 5.00 -23.04
N VAL A 52 -6.29 5.06 -21.73
CA VAL A 52 -7.52 5.50 -21.06
C VAL A 52 -7.82 6.97 -21.36
N ASN A 53 -6.81 7.82 -21.42
CA ASN A 53 -6.95 9.24 -21.69
C ASN A 53 -6.96 9.58 -23.20
N HIS A 54 -7.18 8.60 -24.06
CA HIS A 54 -7.25 8.80 -25.53
C HIS A 54 -6.07 9.60 -26.09
N GLY A 55 -4.86 9.36 -25.57
CA GLY A 55 -3.64 10.01 -26.05
C GLY A 55 -3.33 11.37 -25.44
N ASN A 56 -4.13 11.86 -24.49
CA ASN A 56 -3.85 13.14 -23.82
C ASN A 56 -2.68 13.00 -22.84
N MET A 57 -1.49 13.41 -23.27
CA MET A 57 -0.26 13.27 -22.50
C MET A 57 -0.29 14.08 -21.18
N GLY A 58 -0.80 15.31 -21.21
CA GLY A 58 -0.84 16.18 -20.04
C GLY A 58 -1.68 15.57 -18.90
N ARG A 59 -2.89 15.09 -19.24
CA ARG A 59 -3.77 14.40 -18.27
C ARG A 59 -3.14 13.09 -17.78
N THR A 60 -2.50 12.34 -18.67
CA THR A 60 -1.85 11.07 -18.35
C THR A 60 -0.72 11.26 -17.34
N LEU A 61 0.18 12.22 -17.59
CA LEU A 61 1.29 12.52 -16.67
C LEU A 61 0.80 12.99 -15.31
N TRP A 62 -0.20 13.86 -15.29
CA TRP A 62 -0.81 14.35 -14.04
C TRP A 62 -1.43 13.20 -13.23
N GLN A 63 -2.26 12.39 -13.86
CA GLN A 63 -2.90 11.26 -13.20
C GLN A 63 -1.89 10.21 -12.73
N ALA A 64 -0.91 9.85 -13.56
CA ALA A 64 0.12 8.87 -13.20
C ALA A 64 0.94 9.33 -11.99
N LEU A 65 1.34 10.61 -11.95
CA LEU A 65 2.06 11.18 -10.82
C LEU A 65 1.19 11.17 -9.55
N PHE A 66 -0.04 11.64 -9.68
CA PHE A 66 -0.96 11.72 -8.55
C PHE A 66 -1.24 10.34 -7.95
N TYR A 67 -1.56 9.34 -8.81
CA TYR A 67 -1.82 7.97 -8.37
C TYR A 67 -0.58 7.30 -7.77
N ALA A 68 0.61 7.53 -8.32
CA ALA A 68 1.84 6.96 -7.78
C ALA A 68 2.12 7.45 -6.35
N VAL A 69 2.04 8.75 -6.13
CA VAL A 69 2.23 9.35 -4.79
C VAL A 69 1.12 8.93 -3.84
N SER A 70 -0.14 9.01 -4.26
CA SER A 70 -1.29 8.66 -3.44
C SER A 70 -1.28 7.17 -3.04
N ALA A 71 -0.88 6.27 -3.95
CA ALA A 71 -0.82 4.83 -3.69
C ALA A 71 0.27 4.47 -2.68
N TYR A 72 1.48 4.97 -2.85
CA TYR A 72 2.58 4.66 -1.93
C TYR A 72 2.32 5.20 -0.52
N ASN A 73 1.80 6.42 -0.43
CA ASN A 73 1.47 7.06 0.85
C ASN A 73 0.13 6.58 1.44
N ASN A 74 -0.56 5.66 0.80
CA ASN A 74 -1.83 5.09 1.25
C ASN A 74 -2.91 6.15 1.57
N THR A 75 -2.95 7.25 0.81
CA THR A 75 -3.89 8.34 1.05
C THR A 75 -5.26 8.12 0.42
N GLY A 76 -5.34 7.33 -0.67
CA GLY A 76 -6.58 6.98 -1.35
C GLY A 76 -7.22 8.10 -2.17
N PHE A 77 -6.59 9.27 -2.26
CA PHE A 77 -7.10 10.37 -3.06
C PHE A 77 -6.94 10.12 -4.56
N THR A 78 -7.94 10.56 -5.32
CA THR A 78 -7.95 10.48 -6.78
C THR A 78 -8.19 11.86 -7.38
N PRO A 79 -7.58 12.19 -8.53
CA PRO A 79 -7.81 13.47 -9.20
C PRO A 79 -9.14 13.53 -9.94
N ASP A 80 -9.80 12.39 -10.16
CA ASP A 80 -11.08 12.27 -10.84
C ASP A 80 -12.22 12.11 -9.82
N ALA A 81 -13.33 12.82 -10.05
CA ALA A 81 -14.51 12.77 -9.19
C ALA A 81 -15.18 11.38 -9.14
N THR A 82 -15.00 10.58 -10.18
CA THR A 82 -15.52 9.20 -10.27
C THR A 82 -14.67 8.19 -9.50
N GLY A 83 -13.57 8.63 -8.90
CA GLY A 83 -12.61 7.75 -8.23
C GLY A 83 -11.72 6.97 -9.21
N LEU A 84 -10.95 6.04 -8.67
CA LEU A 84 -10.11 5.14 -9.45
C LEU A 84 -10.84 3.81 -9.64
N HIS A 85 -11.13 3.45 -10.88
CA HIS A 85 -11.67 2.14 -11.22
C HIS A 85 -10.53 1.18 -11.58
N VAL A 86 -10.24 0.22 -10.69
CA VAL A 86 -9.16 -0.79 -10.87
C VAL A 86 -9.58 -1.87 -11.88
N ASN A 87 -10.28 -1.48 -12.94
CA ASN A 87 -10.82 -2.42 -13.93
C ASN A 87 -9.77 -2.94 -14.93
N ARG A 88 -8.58 -2.33 -14.97
CA ARG A 88 -7.49 -2.72 -15.85
C ARG A 88 -6.27 -3.18 -15.06
N TRP A 89 -5.68 -4.31 -15.45
CA TRP A 89 -4.49 -4.84 -14.80
C TRP A 89 -3.31 -3.86 -14.79
N GLY A 90 -3.10 -3.11 -15.88
CA GLY A 90 -1.97 -2.18 -15.98
C GLY A 90 -2.13 -0.90 -15.14
N VAL A 91 -3.36 -0.58 -14.68
CA VAL A 91 -3.58 0.49 -13.70
C VAL A 91 -3.69 -0.08 -12.29
N GLY A 92 -4.49 -1.13 -12.12
CA GLY A 92 -4.80 -1.67 -10.81
C GLY A 92 -3.60 -2.33 -10.13
N LEU A 93 -2.86 -3.18 -10.86
CA LEU A 93 -1.77 -3.95 -10.26
C LEU A 93 -0.60 -3.07 -9.76
N PRO A 94 -0.09 -2.07 -10.50
CA PRO A 94 0.93 -1.16 -9.98
C PRO A 94 0.48 -0.41 -8.72
N ILE A 95 -0.76 0.05 -8.69
CA ILE A 95 -1.33 0.75 -7.53
C ILE A 95 -1.45 -0.19 -6.33
N LEU A 96 -1.96 -1.41 -6.53
CA LEU A 96 -2.05 -2.42 -5.47
C LEU A 96 -0.68 -2.76 -4.87
N ILE A 97 0.33 -2.97 -5.71
CA ILE A 97 1.69 -3.28 -5.27
C ILE A 97 2.28 -2.10 -4.51
N SER A 98 2.13 -0.88 -5.04
CA SER A 98 2.64 0.34 -4.41
C SER A 98 2.01 0.56 -3.03
N ALA A 99 0.68 0.46 -2.94
CA ALA A 99 -0.06 0.57 -1.69
C ALA A 99 0.34 -0.52 -0.69
N PHE A 100 0.52 -1.75 -1.16
CA PHE A 100 0.98 -2.87 -0.33
C PHE A 100 2.37 -2.61 0.26
N ILE A 101 3.32 -2.12 -0.53
CA ILE A 101 4.68 -1.78 -0.07
C ILE A 101 4.60 -0.63 0.93
N GLY A 102 3.82 0.42 0.65
CA GLY A 102 3.60 1.53 1.57
C GLY A 102 3.02 1.10 2.93
N THR A 103 2.13 0.12 2.92
CA THR A 103 1.51 -0.45 4.14
C THR A 103 2.49 -1.15 5.07
N LEU A 104 3.59 -1.71 4.55
CA LEU A 104 4.57 -2.42 5.37
C LEU A 104 5.26 -1.52 6.40
N GLY A 105 5.23 -0.21 6.17
CA GLY A 105 5.88 0.78 7.01
C GLY A 105 7.39 0.88 6.79
N PHE A 106 7.96 2.03 7.15
CA PHE A 106 9.36 2.31 6.90
C PHE A 106 10.35 1.38 7.63
N PRO A 107 10.14 0.90 8.88
CA PRO A 107 11.11 0.03 9.55
C PRO A 107 11.28 -1.31 8.82
N VAL A 108 10.18 -1.87 8.32
CA VAL A 108 10.20 -3.12 7.56
C VAL A 108 10.91 -2.93 6.22
N VAL A 109 10.56 -1.87 5.48
CA VAL A 109 11.19 -1.55 4.19
C VAL A 109 12.69 -1.30 4.38
N LEU A 110 13.08 -0.55 5.42
CA LEU A 110 14.48 -0.29 5.76
C LEU A 110 15.24 -1.60 6.03
N ASN A 111 14.69 -2.47 6.86
CA ASN A 111 15.30 -3.77 7.18
C ASN A 111 15.45 -4.65 5.93
N LEU A 112 14.41 -4.71 5.09
CA LEU A 112 14.45 -5.46 3.83
C LEU A 112 15.52 -4.92 2.88
N VAL A 113 15.60 -3.60 2.70
CA VAL A 113 16.61 -2.96 1.84
C VAL A 113 18.03 -3.20 2.38
N GLN A 114 18.24 -3.07 3.69
CA GLN A 114 19.55 -3.33 4.30
C GLN A 114 19.96 -4.80 4.15
N CYS A 115 19.03 -5.73 4.38
CA CYS A 115 19.29 -7.16 4.22
C CYS A 115 19.55 -7.53 2.75
N ALA A 116 18.82 -6.95 1.80
CA ALA A 116 19.03 -7.15 0.37
C ALA A 116 20.39 -6.62 -0.07
N ARG A 117 20.77 -5.40 0.34
CA ARG A 117 22.11 -4.83 0.03
C ARG A 117 23.25 -5.67 0.57
N ARG A 118 23.08 -6.25 1.76
CA ARG A 118 24.09 -7.11 2.40
C ARG A 118 23.99 -8.58 1.98
N ARG A 119 23.06 -8.92 1.08
CA ARG A 119 22.77 -10.31 0.63
C ARG A 119 22.53 -11.28 1.80
N LEU A 120 21.88 -10.80 2.86
CA LEU A 120 21.60 -11.60 4.03
C LEU A 120 20.37 -12.50 3.79
N SER A 121 20.41 -13.71 4.35
CA SER A 121 19.28 -14.64 4.24
C SER A 121 18.07 -14.13 5.04
N PRO A 122 16.82 -14.55 4.70
CA PRO A 122 15.60 -14.20 5.44
C PRO A 122 15.64 -14.59 6.94
N LYS A 123 16.50 -15.51 7.31
CA LYS A 123 16.70 -15.90 8.72
C LYS A 123 17.21 -14.74 9.59
N ARG A 124 17.91 -13.77 8.99
CA ARG A 124 18.49 -12.59 9.67
C ARG A 124 17.60 -11.35 9.67
N TRP A 125 16.36 -11.46 9.18
CA TRP A 125 15.39 -10.38 9.30
C TRP A 125 15.01 -10.15 10.76
N THR A 126 14.74 -8.93 11.13
CA THR A 126 14.27 -8.59 12.48
C THR A 126 12.97 -9.32 12.79
N LEU A 127 12.71 -9.58 14.08
CA LEU A 127 11.47 -10.21 14.52
C LEU A 127 10.25 -9.41 14.04
N HIS A 128 10.32 -8.08 14.18
CA HIS A 128 9.28 -7.16 13.72
C HIS A 128 9.00 -7.35 12.21
N THR A 129 10.03 -7.35 11.36
CA THR A 129 9.86 -7.56 9.90
C THR A 129 9.20 -8.90 9.58
N LYS A 130 9.61 -9.98 10.26
CA LYS A 130 9.00 -11.30 10.05
C LYS A 130 7.54 -11.32 10.48
N LEU A 131 7.24 -10.77 11.66
CA LEU A 131 5.89 -10.73 12.18
C LEU A 131 4.97 -9.90 11.25
N THR A 132 5.39 -8.70 10.88
CA THR A 132 4.61 -7.81 9.99
C THR A 132 4.34 -8.48 8.64
N LEU A 133 5.36 -9.09 8.02
CA LEU A 133 5.17 -9.78 6.73
C LEU A 133 4.24 -10.98 6.84
N VAL A 134 4.39 -11.81 7.86
CA VAL A 134 3.53 -12.99 8.07
C VAL A 134 2.09 -12.55 8.34
N THR A 135 1.89 -11.62 9.27
CA THR A 135 0.54 -11.12 9.60
C THR A 135 -0.11 -10.46 8.39
N THR A 136 0.63 -9.66 7.64
CA THR A 136 0.13 -9.03 6.41
C THR A 136 -0.26 -10.07 5.36
N ALA A 137 0.57 -11.09 5.14
CA ALA A 137 0.27 -12.17 4.21
C ALA A 137 -0.98 -12.96 4.63
N VAL A 138 -1.10 -13.29 5.92
CA VAL A 138 -2.28 -13.98 6.46
C VAL A 138 -3.54 -13.14 6.29
N LEU A 139 -3.49 -11.85 6.62
CA LEU A 139 -4.65 -10.96 6.49
C LEU A 139 -5.09 -10.81 5.02
N VAL A 140 -4.15 -10.62 4.09
CA VAL A 140 -4.46 -10.54 2.66
C VAL A 140 -5.04 -11.85 2.14
N ALA A 141 -4.45 -13.00 2.51
CA ALA A 141 -4.96 -14.30 2.10
C ALA A 141 -6.36 -14.58 2.65
N THR A 142 -6.60 -14.26 3.93
CA THR A 142 -7.91 -14.40 4.57
C THR A 142 -8.94 -13.49 3.91
N SER A 143 -8.58 -12.23 3.62
CA SER A 143 -9.46 -11.28 2.95
C SER A 143 -9.79 -11.74 1.53
N LEU A 144 -8.80 -12.17 0.77
CA LEU A 144 -9.01 -12.68 -0.58
C LEU A 144 -9.93 -13.91 -0.57
N ALA A 145 -9.68 -14.85 0.34
CA ALA A 145 -10.52 -16.02 0.50
C ALA A 145 -11.97 -15.64 0.88
N TRP A 146 -12.15 -14.69 1.80
CA TRP A 146 -13.46 -14.18 2.19
C TRP A 146 -14.22 -13.62 0.99
N PHE A 147 -13.64 -12.71 0.23
CA PHE A 147 -14.29 -12.12 -0.94
C PHE A 147 -14.60 -13.14 -2.03
N LEU A 148 -13.73 -14.11 -2.25
CA LEU A 148 -13.95 -15.18 -3.23
C LEU A 148 -15.02 -16.18 -2.79
N LEU A 149 -15.19 -16.43 -1.49
CA LEU A 149 -16.16 -17.41 -0.98
C LEU A 149 -17.52 -16.79 -0.70
N VAL A 150 -17.55 -15.60 -0.08
CA VAL A 150 -18.80 -14.96 0.38
C VAL A 150 -19.42 -14.10 -0.70
N GLU A 151 -18.61 -13.33 -1.43
CA GLU A 151 -19.10 -12.33 -2.39
C GLU A 151 -19.08 -12.83 -3.85
N TRP A 152 -18.62 -14.05 -4.13
CA TRP A 152 -18.46 -14.54 -5.51
C TRP A 152 -19.75 -14.46 -6.35
N SER A 153 -20.88 -14.70 -5.72
CA SER A 153 -22.20 -14.68 -6.36
C SER A 153 -22.93 -13.33 -6.22
N ASN A 154 -22.28 -12.33 -5.63
CA ASN A 154 -22.90 -11.00 -5.44
C ASN A 154 -22.83 -10.19 -6.75
N PRO A 155 -23.98 -9.92 -7.42
CA PRO A 155 -23.99 -9.17 -8.68
C PRO A 155 -23.63 -7.69 -8.50
N GLY A 156 -23.78 -7.12 -7.30
CA GLY A 156 -23.39 -5.76 -6.99
C GLY A 156 -21.88 -5.58 -7.04
N LEU A 157 -21.13 -6.49 -6.41
CA LEU A 157 -19.67 -6.46 -6.43
C LEU A 157 -19.10 -6.97 -7.76
N PHE A 158 -19.70 -8.02 -8.32
CA PHE A 158 -19.24 -8.70 -9.53
C PHE A 158 -20.32 -8.68 -10.65
N PRO A 159 -20.58 -7.52 -11.27
CA PRO A 159 -21.69 -7.40 -12.23
C PRO A 159 -21.47 -8.16 -13.55
N ALA A 160 -20.24 -8.56 -13.84
CA ALA A 160 -19.91 -9.34 -15.03
C ALA A 160 -19.44 -10.75 -14.64
N ASP A 161 -19.80 -11.74 -15.44
CA ASP A 161 -19.37 -13.13 -15.27
C ASP A 161 -17.96 -13.40 -15.80
N ASP A 162 -17.11 -12.35 -15.84
CA ASP A 162 -15.69 -12.45 -16.21
C ASP A 162 -14.86 -12.83 -14.99
N PRO A 163 -14.28 -14.04 -14.94
CA PRO A 163 -13.43 -14.46 -13.82
C PRO A 163 -12.22 -13.53 -13.59
N GLY A 164 -11.69 -12.94 -14.67
CA GLY A 164 -10.59 -11.99 -14.58
C GLY A 164 -11.00 -10.70 -13.88
N MET A 165 -12.19 -10.19 -14.10
CA MET A 165 -12.72 -9.02 -13.40
C MET A 165 -13.01 -9.35 -11.92
N LYS A 166 -13.62 -10.51 -11.65
CA LYS A 166 -13.87 -10.99 -10.28
C LYS A 166 -12.58 -11.06 -9.48
N MET A 167 -11.51 -11.64 -10.06
CA MET A 167 -10.20 -11.73 -9.40
C MET A 167 -9.59 -10.35 -9.13
N ARG A 168 -9.63 -9.42 -10.09
CA ARG A 168 -9.12 -8.05 -9.89
C ARG A 168 -9.83 -7.32 -8.75
N ARG A 169 -11.16 -7.38 -8.73
CA ARG A 169 -11.96 -6.77 -7.66
C ARG A 169 -11.72 -7.43 -6.30
N ALA A 170 -11.61 -8.75 -6.25
CA ALA A 170 -11.29 -9.46 -5.03
C ALA A 170 -9.90 -9.09 -4.48
N MET A 171 -8.90 -8.94 -5.35
CA MET A 171 -7.57 -8.47 -4.95
C MET A 171 -7.60 -7.02 -4.46
N SER A 172 -8.32 -6.13 -5.15
CA SER A 172 -8.54 -4.76 -4.69
C SER A 172 -9.23 -4.74 -3.33
N ALA A 173 -10.32 -5.46 -3.20
CA ALA A 173 -11.08 -5.58 -1.96
C ALA A 173 -10.28 -6.18 -0.79
N ALA A 174 -9.32 -7.06 -1.06
CA ALA A 174 -8.46 -7.63 -0.04
C ALA A 174 -7.38 -6.65 0.49
N VAL A 175 -6.92 -5.72 -0.34
CA VAL A 175 -5.82 -4.80 -0.01
C VAL A 175 -6.31 -3.42 0.39
N MET A 176 -7.24 -2.84 -0.37
CA MET A 176 -7.63 -1.44 -0.26
C MET A 176 -8.28 -1.05 1.07
N PRO A 177 -9.23 -1.82 1.65
CA PRO A 177 -9.87 -1.43 2.91
C PRO A 177 -8.89 -1.36 4.07
N ARG A 178 -7.82 -2.12 4.02
CA ARG A 178 -6.85 -2.17 5.11
C ARG A 178 -5.99 -0.92 5.20
N SER A 179 -5.75 -0.22 4.10
CA SER A 179 -4.72 0.81 4.08
C SER A 179 -4.95 1.95 3.09
N ALA A 180 -5.23 1.68 1.83
CA ALA A 180 -5.10 2.67 0.77
C ALA A 180 -6.40 3.40 0.39
N GLY A 181 -7.57 2.81 0.65
CA GLY A 181 -8.87 3.45 0.39
C GLY A 181 -9.23 3.73 -1.07
N PHE A 182 -8.46 3.24 -2.05
CA PHE A 182 -8.81 3.35 -3.45
C PHE A 182 -9.92 2.39 -3.84
N ASP A 183 -10.72 2.78 -4.85
CA ASP A 183 -11.75 1.92 -5.46
C ASP A 183 -12.70 1.28 -4.43
N ILE A 184 -13.24 2.13 -3.54
CA ILE A 184 -14.20 1.72 -2.51
C ILE A 184 -15.66 1.97 -2.91
N SER A 185 -15.92 2.31 -4.17
CA SER A 185 -17.27 2.59 -4.70
C SER A 185 -18.22 1.39 -4.58
N TRP A 186 -17.68 0.19 -4.51
CA TRP A 186 -18.42 -1.07 -4.38
C TRP A 186 -18.82 -1.41 -2.92
N VAL A 187 -18.31 -0.69 -1.93
CA VAL A 187 -18.61 -0.97 -0.49
C VAL A 187 -20.10 -0.98 -0.15
N PRO A 188 -20.95 -0.10 -0.72
CA PRO A 188 -22.38 -0.18 -0.48
C PRO A 188 -23.02 -1.49 -0.94
N GLU A 189 -22.46 -2.12 -1.98
CA GLU A 189 -23.02 -3.30 -2.66
C GLU A 189 -22.66 -4.63 -1.99
N VAL A 190 -21.72 -4.64 -1.03
CA VAL A 190 -21.35 -5.88 -0.34
C VAL A 190 -22.32 -6.21 0.80
N THR A 191 -22.33 -7.48 1.19
CA THR A 191 -23.14 -8.00 2.29
C THR A 191 -22.78 -7.34 3.62
N ASN A 192 -23.70 -7.35 4.57
CA ASN A 192 -23.47 -6.75 5.89
C ASN A 192 -22.37 -7.50 6.67
N GLU A 193 -22.26 -8.80 6.48
CA GLU A 193 -21.22 -9.66 7.04
C GLU A 193 -19.84 -9.20 6.55
N THR A 194 -19.72 -8.91 5.25
CA THR A 194 -18.50 -8.38 4.65
C THR A 194 -18.16 -6.99 5.17
N LYS A 195 -19.15 -6.11 5.41
CA LYS A 195 -18.90 -4.79 6.03
C LYS A 195 -18.32 -4.92 7.44
N VAL A 196 -18.85 -5.84 8.24
CA VAL A 196 -18.31 -6.14 9.58
C VAL A 196 -16.89 -6.68 9.48
N PHE A 197 -16.67 -7.65 8.59
CA PHE A 197 -15.33 -8.21 8.35
C PHE A 197 -14.32 -7.14 7.92
N MET A 198 -14.68 -6.24 7.00
CA MET A 198 -13.84 -5.10 6.60
C MET A 198 -13.51 -4.17 7.77
N SER A 199 -14.49 -3.90 8.64
CA SER A 199 -14.27 -3.07 9.83
C SER A 199 -13.24 -3.70 10.78
N ILE A 200 -13.27 -5.01 10.95
CA ILE A 200 -12.26 -5.75 11.73
C ILE A 200 -10.88 -5.66 11.05
N LEU A 201 -10.81 -5.82 9.73
CA LEU A 201 -9.56 -5.67 8.99
C LEU A 201 -8.94 -4.29 9.11
N MET A 202 -9.77 -3.23 9.03
CA MET A 202 -9.33 -1.85 9.20
C MET A 202 -8.78 -1.63 10.62
N PHE A 203 -9.45 -2.15 11.64
CA PHE A 203 -8.99 -2.07 13.01
C PHE A 203 -7.64 -2.76 13.22
N ILE A 204 -7.48 -3.98 12.74
CA ILE A 204 -6.20 -4.72 12.82
C ILE A 204 -5.11 -4.00 12.01
N GLY A 205 -5.44 -3.47 10.82
CA GLY A 205 -4.49 -2.71 10.00
C GLY A 205 -3.97 -1.46 10.70
N ALA A 206 -4.83 -0.73 11.39
CA ALA A 206 -4.44 0.42 12.21
C ALA A 206 -3.54 0.02 13.39
N CYS A 207 -3.88 -1.07 14.10
CA CYS A 207 -3.07 -1.55 15.23
C CYS A 207 -1.65 -1.98 14.81
N LEU A 208 -1.47 -2.57 13.64
CA LEU A 208 -0.16 -2.98 13.13
C LEU A 208 0.79 -1.80 12.89
N LEU A 209 0.26 -0.61 12.58
CA LEU A 209 1.05 0.62 12.45
C LEU A 209 1.54 1.14 13.82
N TYR A 210 0.74 0.99 14.88
CA TYR A 210 1.08 1.47 16.23
C TYR A 210 2.01 0.54 17.02
N THR A 211 2.01 -0.77 16.76
CA THR A 211 2.88 -1.72 17.48
C THR A 211 4.35 -1.58 17.14
N SER A 212 4.71 -0.83 16.09
CA SER A 212 6.11 -0.52 15.80
C SER A 212 6.74 0.44 16.80
N ASP A 213 5.94 1.32 17.44
CA ASP A 213 6.45 2.31 18.40
C ASP A 213 6.55 1.74 19.82
N ALA A 214 5.70 0.76 20.16
CA ALA A 214 5.66 0.18 21.51
C ALA A 214 6.61 -1.01 21.74
N ALA A 215 7.25 -1.52 20.69
CA ALA A 215 8.18 -2.65 20.81
C ALA A 215 9.65 -2.21 21.01
N ASP A 216 9.94 -0.92 20.97
CA ASP A 216 11.27 -0.33 21.13
C ASP A 216 11.46 0.38 22.51
N GLU A 217 10.47 0.34 23.42
CA GLU A 217 10.59 0.67 24.82
C GLU A 217 10.78 -0.61 25.67
#